data_f53c8069052e80184d84b8268a05c1dc
#
_entry.id   f53c8069052e80184d84b8268a05c1dc
#
_cell.length_a   1.000
_cell.length_b   1.000
_cell.length_c   1.000
_cell.angle_alpha   90.00
_cell.angle_beta   90.00
_cell.angle_gamma   90.00
#
_symmetry.space_group_name_H-M   'P 1'
#
loop_
_entity.id
_entity.type
_entity.pdbx_description
1 polymer ?
#
loop_
_entity_poly.entity_id
_entity_poly.type
_entity_poly.pdbx_seq_one_letter_code
_entity_poly.pdbx_strand_id
1 'polypeptide(L)'
;MHASKLIDAITMTKVIKGGSRTEVSVEPEVGYDGENNSVEIAIEAEQSFQMRVIDIYGTVVYTCPVLMVDGTPTNYQLPELPAGIYTLKVESPEVSYEGTLVIE
;
A
#
# COMPACT_ATOMS: atom_id res chain seq x y z
N MET A 1 -23.55 -20.32 2.68
CA MET A 1 -22.70 -19.61 1.79
C MET A 1 -22.10 -18.38 2.47
N HIS A 2 -20.89 -18.24 2.32
CA HIS A 2 -20.20 -17.13 2.93
C HIS A 2 -19.97 -16.05 1.90
N ALA A 3 -20.01 -14.85 2.33
CA ALA A 3 -19.67 -13.76 1.45
C ALA A 3 -18.18 -13.81 1.16
N SER A 4 -17.84 -13.76 -0.08
CA SER A 4 -16.44 -13.59 -0.40
C SER A 4 -16.05 -12.18 0.01
N LYS A 5 -14.85 -12.10 0.53
CA LYS A 5 -14.28 -10.84 0.91
C LYS A 5 -14.07 -9.99 -0.32
N LEU A 6 -14.65 -8.82 -0.36
CA LEU A 6 -14.50 -7.92 -1.48
C LEU A 6 -13.32 -7.02 -1.21
N ILE A 7 -12.22 -7.28 -1.89
CA ILE A 7 -11.04 -6.45 -1.79
C ILE A 7 -10.89 -5.71 -3.11
N ASP A 8 -10.89 -4.39 -3.04
CA ASP A 8 -10.69 -3.57 -4.21
C ASP A 8 -9.20 -3.50 -4.53
N ALA A 9 -8.83 -3.99 -5.69
CA ALA A 9 -7.44 -3.94 -6.12
C ALA A 9 -7.04 -2.49 -6.36
N ILE A 10 -5.85 -2.14 -5.88
CA ILE A 10 -5.29 -0.82 -6.08
C ILE A 10 -4.15 -0.94 -7.07
N THR A 11 -4.28 -0.19 -8.17
CA THR A 11 -3.21 -0.15 -9.17
C THR A 11 -2.09 0.73 -8.66
N MET A 12 -0.89 0.15 -8.59
CA MET A 12 0.27 0.85 -8.05
C MET A 12 1.19 1.27 -9.19
N THR A 13 1.65 2.50 -9.14
CA THR A 13 2.60 3.05 -10.10
C THR A 13 3.97 3.13 -9.46
N LYS A 14 4.98 2.62 -10.15
CA LYS A 14 6.33 2.57 -9.65
C LYS A 14 7.04 3.91 -9.91
N VAL A 15 7.69 4.42 -8.88
CA VAL A 15 8.51 5.64 -8.98
C VAL A 15 9.89 5.31 -8.44
N ILE A 16 10.90 5.49 -9.29
CA ILE A 16 12.28 5.24 -8.88
C ILE A 16 12.85 6.52 -8.33
N LYS A 17 13.43 6.43 -7.13
CA LYS A 17 13.98 7.60 -6.45
C LYS A 17 15.45 7.77 -6.78
N GLY A 18 15.85 9.03 -6.91
CA GLY A 18 17.27 9.38 -6.96
C GLY A 18 18.08 8.77 -8.08
N GLY A 19 17.47 8.39 -9.18
CA GLY A 19 18.18 7.80 -10.28
C GLY A 19 18.74 6.42 -10.00
N SER A 20 18.32 5.80 -8.93
CA SER A 20 18.76 4.46 -8.59
C SER A 20 18.34 3.46 -9.66
N ARG A 21 19.19 2.48 -9.89
CA ARG A 21 18.90 1.44 -10.88
C ARG A 21 18.37 0.19 -10.21
N THR A 22 17.60 0.36 -9.18
CA THR A 22 17.04 -0.76 -8.45
C THR A 22 16.08 -1.53 -9.34
N GLU A 23 16.38 -2.78 -9.54
CA GLU A 23 15.46 -3.66 -10.24
C GLU A 23 14.59 -4.36 -9.23
N VAL A 24 13.32 -3.97 -9.22
CA VAL A 24 12.34 -4.70 -8.43
C VAL A 24 11.69 -5.66 -9.40
N SER A 25 11.96 -6.93 -9.22
CA SER A 25 11.51 -7.93 -10.17
C SER A 25 10.01 -8.20 -10.06
N VAL A 26 9.40 -7.88 -8.93
CA VAL A 26 8.00 -8.18 -8.70
C VAL A 26 7.31 -6.94 -8.16
N GLU A 27 6.22 -6.55 -8.82
CA GLU A 27 5.41 -5.44 -8.34
C GLU A 27 4.55 -5.89 -7.18
N PRO A 28 4.31 -5.01 -6.20
CA PRO A 28 3.45 -5.37 -5.08
C PRO A 28 2.01 -5.51 -5.53
N GLU A 29 1.30 -6.43 -4.91
CA GLU A 29 -0.14 -6.54 -5.06
C GLU A 29 -0.77 -5.90 -3.85
N VAL A 30 -1.64 -4.93 -4.08
CA VAL A 30 -2.22 -4.13 -3.01
C VAL A 30 -3.72 -4.08 -3.21
N GLY A 31 -4.45 -4.20 -2.12
CA GLY A 31 -5.90 -4.11 -2.14
C GLY A 31 -6.44 -3.48 -0.88
N TYR A 32 -7.65 -2.95 -0.96
CA TYR A 32 -8.30 -2.34 0.18
C TYR A 32 -9.56 -3.12 0.51
N ASP A 33 -9.68 -3.50 1.78
CA ASP A 33 -10.85 -4.19 2.30
C ASP A 33 -11.68 -3.17 3.07
N GLY A 34 -12.76 -2.71 2.44
CA GLY A 34 -13.59 -1.67 3.04
C GLY A 34 -14.39 -2.13 4.25
N GLU A 35 -14.67 -3.43 4.33
CA GLU A 35 -15.42 -3.96 5.47
C GLU A 35 -14.59 -3.92 6.75
N ASN A 36 -13.31 -4.20 6.62
CA ASN A 36 -12.42 -4.26 7.78
C ASN A 36 -11.53 -3.03 7.89
N ASN A 37 -11.63 -2.10 6.95
CA ASN A 37 -10.80 -0.91 6.90
C ASN A 37 -9.33 -1.26 6.98
N SER A 38 -8.92 -2.20 6.12
CA SER A 38 -7.54 -2.69 6.12
C SER A 38 -7.00 -2.73 4.70
N VAL A 39 -5.69 -2.62 4.60
CA VAL A 39 -4.97 -2.72 3.33
C VAL A 39 -4.23 -4.05 3.32
N GLU A 40 -4.40 -4.78 2.23
CA GLU A 40 -3.67 -6.02 2.03
C GLU A 40 -2.51 -5.76 1.09
N ILE A 41 -1.31 -6.15 1.48
CA ILE A 41 -0.12 -5.96 0.68
C ILE A 41 0.62 -7.27 0.56
N ALA A 42 0.95 -7.65 -0.68
CA ALA A 42 1.84 -8.77 -0.96
C ALA A 42 2.98 -8.22 -1.79
N ILE A 43 4.18 -8.28 -1.24
CA ILE A 43 5.37 -7.76 -1.92
C ILE A 43 6.54 -8.69 -1.64
N GLU A 44 7.35 -8.91 -2.67
CA GLU A 44 8.56 -9.70 -2.52
C GLU A 44 9.76 -8.81 -2.81
N ALA A 45 10.59 -8.58 -1.80
CA ALA A 45 11.70 -7.67 -1.90
C ALA A 45 12.77 -8.04 -0.90
N GLU A 46 13.98 -7.55 -1.11
CA GLU A 46 15.09 -7.78 -0.18
C GLU A 46 15.29 -6.61 0.77
N GLN A 47 14.52 -5.56 0.60
CA GLN A 47 14.67 -4.36 1.42
C GLN A 47 13.39 -4.08 2.16
N SER A 48 13.49 -3.26 3.19
CA SER A 48 12.35 -2.91 4.02
C SER A 48 11.51 -1.86 3.33
N PHE A 49 10.20 -2.01 3.46
CA PHE A 49 9.24 -1.06 2.92
C PHE A 49 8.37 -0.50 4.02
N GLN A 50 7.83 0.68 3.79
CA GLN A 50 6.84 1.30 4.65
C GLN A 50 5.60 1.65 3.86
N MET A 51 4.46 1.52 4.49
CA MET A 51 3.19 1.94 3.92
C MET A 51 2.84 3.30 4.51
N ARG A 52 2.41 4.22 3.65
CA ARG A 52 1.96 5.55 4.08
C ARG A 52 0.65 5.88 3.41
N VAL A 53 -0.23 6.50 4.17
CA VAL A 53 -1.50 7.01 3.66
C VAL A 53 -1.43 8.52 3.73
N ILE A 54 -1.67 9.16 2.59
CA ILE A 54 -1.48 10.59 2.43
C ILE A 54 -2.79 11.20 1.93
N ASP A 55 -3.24 12.27 2.58
CA ASP A 55 -4.51 12.90 2.19
C ASP A 55 -4.32 13.80 0.97
N ILE A 56 -5.40 14.43 0.52
CA ILE A 56 -5.36 15.24 -0.70
C ILE A 56 -4.52 16.49 -0.54
N TYR A 57 -4.18 16.85 0.69
CA TYR A 57 -3.35 18.03 0.96
C TYR A 57 -1.87 17.67 1.08
N GLY A 58 -1.53 16.39 0.92
CA GLY A 58 -0.15 15.96 1.02
C GLY A 58 0.27 15.62 2.44
N THR A 59 -0.66 15.57 3.37
CA THR A 59 -0.34 15.26 4.76
C THR A 59 -0.36 13.75 4.98
N VAL A 60 0.70 13.22 5.58
CA VAL A 60 0.76 11.82 5.94
C VAL A 60 -0.14 11.60 7.16
N VAL A 61 -1.21 10.83 6.97
CA VAL A 61 -2.18 10.59 8.04
C VAL A 61 -1.98 9.24 8.71
N TYR A 62 -1.17 8.38 8.11
CA TYR A 62 -0.87 7.09 8.71
C TYR A 62 0.39 6.51 8.09
N THR A 63 1.20 5.85 8.91
CA THR A 63 2.42 5.19 8.47
C THR A 63 2.56 3.91 9.26
N CYS A 64 2.90 2.82 8.57
CA CYS A 64 3.28 1.61 9.28
C CYS A 64 4.29 0.84 8.45
N PRO A 65 5.15 0.05 9.12
CA PRO A 65 6.10 -0.77 8.37
C PRO A 65 5.40 -1.93 7.67
N VAL A 66 5.92 -2.30 6.51
CA VAL A 66 5.46 -3.50 5.83
C VAL A 66 6.22 -4.67 6.46
N LEU A 67 5.48 -5.54 7.13
CA LEU A 67 6.09 -6.57 7.97
C LEU A 67 6.58 -7.77 7.19
N MET A 68 5.91 -8.09 6.08
CA MET A 68 6.26 -9.27 5.29
C MET A 68 6.68 -8.83 3.91
N VAL A 69 7.88 -9.21 3.51
CA VAL A 69 8.41 -8.87 2.19
C VAL A 69 8.81 -10.14 1.43
N ASP A 70 8.19 -11.27 1.77
CA ASP A 70 8.47 -12.54 1.13
C ASP A 70 7.37 -12.97 0.16
N GLY A 71 6.49 -12.05 -0.21
CA GLY A 71 5.39 -12.33 -1.10
C GLY A 71 4.11 -12.77 -0.40
N THR A 72 4.15 -12.94 0.90
CA THR A 72 2.97 -13.37 1.64
C THR A 72 2.01 -12.21 1.80
N PRO A 73 0.73 -12.35 1.38
CA PRO A 73 -0.25 -11.28 1.60
C PRO A 73 -0.45 -11.03 3.09
N THR A 74 -0.42 -9.79 3.48
CA THR A 74 -0.56 -9.40 4.88
C THR A 74 -1.50 -8.23 4.97
N ASN A 75 -2.37 -8.26 5.96
CA ASN A 75 -3.35 -7.19 6.18
C ASN A 75 -2.82 -6.19 7.20
N TYR A 76 -3.00 -4.92 6.88
CA TYR A 76 -2.59 -3.82 7.76
C TYR A 76 -3.81 -3.01 8.10
N GLN A 77 -4.17 -3.01 9.38
CA GLN A 77 -5.35 -2.30 9.85
C GLN A 77 -5.12 -0.80 9.79
N LEU A 78 -6.07 -0.08 9.19
CA LEU A 78 -6.00 1.37 9.14
C LEU A 78 -6.72 1.98 10.34
N PRO A 79 -6.33 3.18 10.76
CA PRO A 79 -7.13 3.92 11.73
C PRO A 79 -8.41 4.41 11.07
N GLU A 80 -9.32 4.94 11.88
CA GLU A 80 -10.50 5.57 11.33
C GLU A 80 -10.10 6.86 10.64
N LEU A 81 -10.36 6.91 9.34
CA LEU A 81 -10.05 8.09 8.53
C LEU A 81 -11.35 8.59 7.90
N PRO A 82 -11.48 9.90 7.73
CA PRO A 82 -12.66 10.45 7.05
C PRO A 82 -12.79 9.88 5.65
N ALA A 83 -14.02 9.78 5.20
CA ALA A 83 -14.28 9.37 3.81
C ALA A 83 -13.61 10.34 2.87
N GLY A 84 -13.01 9.81 1.82
CA GLY A 84 -12.32 10.65 0.86
C GLY A 84 -11.31 9.89 0.06
N ILE A 85 -10.53 10.63 -0.70
CA ILE A 85 -9.51 10.07 -1.59
C ILE A 85 -8.15 10.30 -0.97
N TYR A 86 -7.36 9.25 -0.92
CA TYR A 86 -6.03 9.26 -0.32
C TYR A 86 -5.03 8.67 -1.30
N THR A 87 -3.78 9.00 -1.14
CA THR A 87 -2.70 8.34 -1.84
C THR A 87 -2.10 7.30 -0.91
N LEU A 88 -2.00 6.08 -1.42
CA LEU A 88 -1.35 5.00 -0.69
C LEU A 88 0.05 4.80 -1.27
N LYS A 89 1.05 4.91 -0.42
CA LYS A 89 2.44 4.69 -0.82
C LYS A 89 2.99 3.46 -0.12
N VAL A 90 3.70 2.65 -0.90
CA VAL A 90 4.50 1.56 -0.37
C VAL A 90 5.91 1.84 -0.85
N GLU A 91 6.79 2.22 0.07
CA GLU A 91 8.07 2.77 -0.36
C GLU A 91 9.24 2.26 0.46
N SER A 92 10.38 2.25 -0.19
CA SER A 92 11.69 2.00 0.39
C SER A 92 12.56 3.21 0.07
N PRO A 93 13.81 3.24 0.56
CA PRO A 93 14.71 4.35 0.18
C PRO A 93 14.96 4.46 -1.32
N GLU A 94 14.78 3.39 -2.07
CA GLU A 94 15.16 3.36 -3.47
C GLU A 94 13.98 3.43 -4.42
N VAL A 95 12.79 3.00 -3.99
CA VAL A 95 11.64 2.92 -4.88
C VAL A 95 10.37 3.19 -4.10
N SER A 96 9.40 3.78 -4.79
CA SER A 96 8.07 4.03 -4.22
C SER A 96 7.03 3.51 -5.18
N TYR A 97 6.00 2.88 -4.63
CA TYR A 97 4.80 2.52 -5.38
C TYR A 97 3.67 3.36 -4.84
N GLU A 98 2.89 3.96 -5.74
CA GLU A 98 1.81 4.86 -5.35
C GLU A 98 0.53 4.45 -6.02
N GLY A 99 -0.56 4.51 -5.30
CA GLY A 99 -1.88 4.24 -5.82
C GLY A 99 -2.92 5.06 -5.09
N THR A 100 -4.16 4.97 -5.57
CA THR A 100 -5.26 5.73 -5.00
C THR A 100 -6.08 4.84 -4.08
N LEU A 101 -6.32 5.34 -2.88
CA LEU A 101 -7.14 4.67 -1.87
C LEU A 101 -8.38 5.50 -1.66
N VAL A 102 -9.56 4.90 -1.84
CA VAL A 102 -10.83 5.59 -1.64
C VAL A 102 -11.49 4.99 -0.40
N ILE A 103 -11.75 5.84 0.58
CA ILE A 103 -12.45 5.48 1.81
C ILE A 103 -13.85 6.05 1.72
N GLU A 104 -14.84 5.18 1.81
CA GLU A 104 -16.24 5.58 1.69
C GLU A 104 -16.92 5.75 3.03
#